data_30064365c23daf6e14b0c78aa2eeb5b4
#
_entry.id   30064365c23daf6e14b0c78aa2eeb5b4
#
_cell.length_a   1.000
_cell.length_b   1.000
_cell.length_c   1.000
_cell.angle_alpha   90.00
_cell.angle_beta   90.00
_cell.angle_gamma   90.00
#
_symmetry.space_group_name_H-M   'P 1'
#
loop_
_entity.id
_entity.type
_entity.pdbx_description
1 polymer ?
#
loop_
_entity_poly.entity_id
_entity_poly.type
_entity_poly.pdbx_seq_one_letter_code
_entity_poly.pdbx_strand_id
1 'polypeptide(L)'
;MTLEKIKLSLRIRHSKLDEDIQADIDTALADLRMHGVIHKDESDPLIFNAVKLYCKSCYTDDVAKSSEYRQRYFALRDCLKMAEGYGWKEADDE
;
A
#
# COMPACT_ATOMS: atom_id res chain seq x y z
N MET A 1 2.96 2.14 14.45
CA MET A 1 3.79 1.57 13.40
C MET A 1 2.94 0.94 12.32
N THR A 2 3.38 1.04 11.11
CA THR A 2 2.59 0.55 9.97
C THR A 2 2.35 -0.96 10.04
N LEU A 3 3.38 -1.72 10.39
CA LEU A 3 3.25 -3.16 10.47
C LEU A 3 2.12 -3.57 11.41
N GLU A 4 2.07 -2.96 12.57
CA GLU A 4 1.05 -3.31 13.55
C GLU A 4 -0.36 -2.96 13.06
N LYS A 5 -0.49 -1.82 12.40
CA LYS A 5 -1.79 -1.42 11.87
C LYS A 5 -2.24 -2.33 10.74
N ILE A 6 -1.31 -2.74 9.89
CA ILE A 6 -1.63 -3.69 8.82
C ILE A 6 -2.03 -5.03 9.41
N LYS A 7 -1.30 -5.49 10.42
CA LYS A 7 -1.64 -6.76 11.08
C LYS A 7 -3.06 -6.72 11.65
N LEU A 8 -3.43 -5.59 12.27
CA LEU A 8 -4.78 -5.44 12.77
C LEU A 8 -5.81 -5.53 11.64
N SER A 9 -5.52 -4.89 10.51
CA SER A 9 -6.42 -4.95 9.36
C SER A 9 -6.58 -6.36 8.83
N LEU A 10 -5.51 -7.15 8.91
CA LEU A 10 -5.52 -8.54 8.45
C LEU A 10 -5.99 -9.50 9.51
N ARG A 11 -6.22 -9.01 10.72
CA ARG A 11 -6.65 -9.82 11.87
C ARG A 11 -5.62 -10.87 12.24
N ILE A 12 -4.36 -10.52 12.10
CA ILE A 12 -3.24 -11.39 12.46
C ILE A 12 -2.68 -10.92 13.79
N ARG A 13 -2.62 -11.82 14.76
CA ARG A 13 -2.19 -11.46 16.11
C ARG A 13 -0.85 -12.06 16.52
N HIS A 14 -0.38 -13.07 15.79
CA HIS A 14 0.91 -13.66 16.09
C HIS A 14 2.00 -12.99 15.28
N SER A 15 3.25 -13.33 15.56
CA SER A 15 4.39 -12.69 14.91
C SER A 15 5.04 -13.56 13.83
N LYS A 16 4.43 -14.69 13.50
CA LYS A 16 5.04 -15.64 12.57
C LYS A 16 5.16 -15.11 11.16
N LEU A 17 4.29 -14.17 10.79
CA LEU A 17 4.28 -13.62 9.46
C LEU A 17 4.83 -12.20 9.40
N ASP A 18 5.42 -11.71 10.50
CA ASP A 18 5.84 -10.32 10.55
C ASP A 18 6.83 -9.98 9.46
N GLU A 19 7.80 -10.85 9.18
CA GLU A 19 8.77 -10.57 8.13
C GLU A 19 8.12 -10.54 6.77
N ASP A 20 7.20 -11.47 6.52
CA ASP A 20 6.51 -11.53 5.24
C ASP A 20 5.64 -10.30 5.04
N ILE A 21 4.92 -9.91 6.09
CA ILE A 21 4.03 -8.75 6.01
C ILE A 21 4.86 -7.49 5.81
N GLN A 22 5.99 -7.37 6.52
CA GLN A 22 6.85 -6.21 6.34
C GLN A 22 7.41 -6.16 4.92
N ALA A 23 7.77 -7.31 4.36
CA ALA A 23 8.25 -7.36 2.98
C ALA A 23 7.17 -6.91 2.01
N ASP A 24 5.92 -7.27 2.26
CA ASP A 24 4.82 -6.86 1.41
C ASP A 24 4.55 -5.36 1.54
N ILE A 25 4.67 -4.82 2.74
CA ILE A 25 4.55 -3.37 2.94
C ILE A 25 5.63 -2.66 2.15
N ASP A 26 6.86 -3.14 2.24
CA ASP A 26 7.98 -2.53 1.52
C ASP A 26 7.79 -2.63 0.01
N THR A 27 7.25 -3.76 -0.44
CA THR A 27 6.98 -3.96 -1.86
C THR A 27 5.91 -2.98 -2.35
N ALA A 28 4.85 -2.79 -1.56
CA ALA A 28 3.81 -1.85 -1.93
C ALA A 28 4.35 -0.44 -2.03
N LEU A 29 5.19 -0.04 -1.08
CA LEU A 29 5.77 1.30 -1.10
C LEU A 29 6.69 1.47 -2.31
N ALA A 30 7.46 0.44 -2.64
CA ALA A 30 8.33 0.47 -3.81
C ALA A 30 7.52 0.55 -5.11
N ASP A 31 6.42 -0.21 -5.16
CA ASP A 31 5.56 -0.21 -6.34
C ASP A 31 4.93 1.17 -6.56
N LEU A 32 4.49 1.81 -5.48
CA LEU A 32 3.94 3.15 -5.58
C LEU A 32 4.98 4.11 -6.15
N ARG A 33 6.20 4.03 -5.65
CA ARG A 33 7.27 4.89 -6.13
C ARG A 33 7.59 4.63 -7.59
N MET A 34 7.63 3.37 -7.99
CA MET A 34 7.92 3.00 -9.37
C MET A 34 6.88 3.55 -10.34
N HIS A 35 5.66 3.71 -9.87
CA HIS A 35 4.58 4.19 -10.72
C HIS A 35 4.32 5.69 -10.57
N GLY A 36 5.28 6.40 -10.02
CA GLY A 36 5.23 7.84 -10.00
C GLY A 36 4.55 8.46 -8.79
N VAL A 37 4.26 7.66 -7.77
CA VAL A 37 3.70 8.19 -6.53
C VAL A 37 4.85 8.45 -5.57
N ILE A 38 5.09 9.72 -5.30
CA ILE A 38 6.11 10.12 -4.33
C ILE A 38 5.39 10.34 -3.02
N HIS A 39 5.44 9.33 -2.15
CA HIS A 39 4.74 9.43 -0.89
C HIS A 39 5.60 10.14 0.13
N LYS A 40 4.95 10.83 1.03
CA LYS A 40 5.66 11.60 2.04
C LYS A 40 6.08 10.71 3.18
N ASP A 41 5.16 9.83 3.59
CA ASP A 41 5.51 8.90 4.62
C ASP A 41 4.38 7.89 4.75
N GLU A 42 4.70 6.74 5.32
CA GLU A 42 3.73 5.66 5.40
C GLU A 42 2.61 5.93 6.40
N SER A 43 2.72 7.00 7.18
CA SER A 43 1.64 7.38 8.09
C SER A 43 0.58 8.23 7.38
N ASP A 44 0.83 8.67 6.15
CA ASP A 44 -0.17 9.38 5.37
C ASP A 44 -1.37 8.45 5.14
N PRO A 45 -2.60 8.91 5.44
CA PRO A 45 -3.75 8.02 5.34
C PRO A 45 -3.97 7.42 3.97
N LEU A 46 -3.70 8.16 2.91
CA LEU A 46 -3.91 7.64 1.57
C LEU A 46 -2.85 6.63 1.20
N ILE A 47 -1.61 6.89 1.58
CA ILE A 47 -0.53 5.93 1.37
C ILE A 47 -0.79 4.68 2.19
N PHE A 48 -1.20 4.84 3.44
CA PHE A 48 -1.52 3.70 4.29
C PHE A 48 -2.63 2.85 3.69
N ASN A 49 -3.68 3.50 3.14
CA ASN A 49 -4.78 2.76 2.52
C ASN A 49 -4.30 1.96 1.32
N ALA A 50 -3.42 2.54 0.51
CA ALA A 50 -2.88 1.82 -0.65
C ALA A 50 -2.10 0.59 -0.19
N VAL A 51 -1.24 0.75 0.80
CA VAL A 51 -0.46 -0.36 1.34
C VAL A 51 -1.39 -1.42 1.93
N LYS A 52 -2.42 -1.00 2.64
CA LYS A 52 -3.37 -1.91 3.25
C LYS A 52 -4.09 -2.75 2.19
N LEU A 53 -4.53 -2.12 1.10
CA LEU A 53 -5.21 -2.83 0.02
C LEU A 53 -4.28 -3.86 -0.60
N TYR A 54 -3.04 -3.49 -0.84
CA TYR A 54 -2.07 -4.41 -1.40
C TYR A 54 -1.88 -5.63 -0.49
N CYS A 55 -1.67 -5.38 0.79
CA CYS A 55 -1.45 -6.47 1.74
C CYS A 55 -2.68 -7.36 1.85
N LYS A 56 -3.88 -6.77 1.87
CA LYS A 56 -5.10 -7.56 1.92
C LYS A 56 -5.22 -8.47 0.71
N SER A 57 -4.79 -8.00 -0.47
CA SER A 57 -4.85 -8.83 -1.67
C SER A 57 -3.92 -10.03 -1.55
N CYS A 58 -2.83 -9.89 -0.79
CA CYS A 58 -1.87 -10.97 -0.63
C CYS A 58 -2.30 -12.02 0.39
N TYR A 59 -3.10 -11.62 1.38
CA TYR A 59 -3.40 -12.49 2.52
C TYR A 59 -4.84 -12.97 2.61
N THR A 60 -5.67 -12.66 1.61
CA THR A 60 -7.02 -13.20 1.60
C THR A 60 -7.03 -14.55 0.90
N ASP A 61 -7.84 -15.48 1.41
CA ASP A 61 -8.01 -16.78 0.81
C ASP A 61 -9.00 -16.76 -0.34
N ASP A 62 -9.79 -15.70 -0.44
CA ASP A 62 -10.85 -15.60 -1.45
C ASP A 62 -10.26 -14.97 -2.71
N VAL A 63 -10.21 -15.74 -3.80
CA VAL A 63 -9.61 -15.27 -5.06
C VAL A 63 -10.34 -14.04 -5.59
N ALA A 64 -11.68 -14.04 -5.49
CA ALA A 64 -12.45 -12.91 -5.98
C ALA A 64 -12.14 -11.65 -5.19
N LYS A 65 -12.03 -11.78 -3.86
CA LYS A 65 -11.69 -10.64 -3.03
C LYS A 65 -10.27 -10.18 -3.24
N SER A 66 -9.36 -11.11 -3.47
CA SER A 66 -7.98 -10.76 -3.76
C SER A 66 -7.90 -9.88 -4.99
N SER A 67 -8.60 -10.28 -6.05
CA SER A 67 -8.64 -9.49 -7.28
C SER A 67 -9.27 -8.13 -7.04
N GLU A 68 -10.34 -8.07 -6.26
CA GLU A 68 -11.01 -6.82 -5.96
C GLU A 68 -10.11 -5.87 -5.20
N TYR A 69 -9.40 -6.36 -4.18
CA TYR A 69 -8.47 -5.54 -3.43
C TYR A 69 -7.34 -5.04 -4.33
N ARG A 70 -6.85 -5.90 -5.22
CA ARG A 70 -5.79 -5.52 -6.12
C ARG A 70 -6.24 -4.44 -7.10
N GLN A 71 -7.46 -4.55 -7.61
CA GLN A 71 -8.00 -3.53 -8.49
C GLN A 71 -8.20 -2.21 -7.78
N ARG A 72 -8.65 -2.26 -6.53
CA ARG A 72 -8.78 -1.04 -5.74
C ARG A 72 -7.43 -0.39 -5.49
N TYR A 73 -6.42 -1.21 -5.26
CA TYR A 73 -5.06 -0.71 -5.08
C TYR A 73 -4.58 0.01 -6.34
N PHE A 74 -4.77 -0.62 -7.50
CA PHE A 74 -4.36 0.00 -8.76
C PHE A 74 -5.08 1.32 -8.99
N ALA A 75 -6.38 1.36 -8.71
CA ALA A 75 -7.15 2.58 -8.89
C ALA A 75 -6.65 3.69 -7.97
N LEU A 76 -6.40 3.37 -6.72
CA LEU A 76 -5.90 4.36 -5.78
C LEU A 76 -4.50 4.82 -6.18
N ARG A 77 -3.65 3.91 -6.60
CA ARG A 77 -2.31 4.25 -7.06
C ARG A 77 -2.38 5.24 -8.22
N ASP A 78 -3.25 4.96 -9.18
CA ASP A 78 -3.38 5.83 -10.34
C ASP A 78 -3.93 7.20 -9.95
N CYS A 79 -4.85 7.24 -9.00
CA CYS A 79 -5.36 8.51 -8.51
C CYS A 79 -4.28 9.31 -7.80
N LEU A 80 -3.49 8.65 -6.98
CA LEU A 80 -2.42 9.32 -6.24
C LEU A 80 -1.35 9.86 -7.17
N LYS A 81 -1.05 9.10 -8.21
CA LYS A 81 -0.07 9.50 -9.20
C LYS A 81 -0.43 10.84 -9.83
N MET A 82 -1.72 11.10 -9.99
CA MET A 82 -2.20 12.32 -10.61
C MET A 82 -2.52 13.41 -9.60
N ALA A 83 -2.53 13.09 -8.33
CA ALA A 83 -2.93 14.05 -7.32
C ALA A 83 -1.77 14.96 -6.95
N GLU A 84 -2.11 16.21 -6.67
CA GLU A 84 -1.12 17.17 -6.25
C GLU A 84 -0.54 16.76 -4.91
N GLY A 85 0.78 16.83 -4.80
CA GLY A 85 1.45 16.46 -3.57
C GLY A 85 1.90 15.00 -3.51
N TYR A 86 1.47 14.18 -4.47
CA TYR A 86 1.81 12.76 -4.48
C TYR A 86 2.54 12.35 -5.76
N GLY A 87 2.44 13.13 -6.81
CA GLY A 87 3.07 12.78 -8.06
C GLY A 87 4.53 13.19 -8.10
N TRP A 88 5.34 12.42 -8.81
CA TRP A 88 6.77 12.71 -8.94
C TRP A 88 7.01 14.05 -9.59
N LYS A 89 6.07 14.51 -10.38
CA LYS A 89 6.20 15.76 -11.10
C LYS A 89 6.35 16.95 -10.16
N GLU A 90 5.75 16.85 -9.00
CA GLU A 90 5.89 17.88 -8.00
C GLU A 90 7.32 18.07 -7.56
N ALA A 91 8.03 16.96 -7.43
CA ALA A 91 9.41 17.00 -7.01
C ALA A 91 10.28 17.67 -8.07
N ASP A 92 9.91 17.55 -9.32
CA ASP A 92 10.67 18.16 -10.41
C ASP A 92 10.53 19.66 -10.46
N ASP A 93 9.48 20.17 -9.91
CA ASP A 93 9.25 21.60 -9.93
C ASP A 93 10.19 22.36 -9.02
N GLU A 94 10.90 21.64 -8.18
CA GLU A 94 11.89 22.24 -7.33
C GLU A 94 13.12 22.63 -8.10
#